data_f6b228d3fd2baa5c151d61c844e76957
#
_entry.id   f6b228d3fd2baa5c151d61c844e76957
#
_cell.length_a   1.000
_cell.length_b   1.000
_cell.length_c   1.000
_cell.angle_alpha   90.00
_cell.angle_beta   90.00
_cell.angle_gamma   90.00
#
_symmetry.space_group_name_H-M   'P 1'
#
loop_
_entity.id
_entity.type
_entity.pdbx_description
1 polymer ?
#
loop_
_entity_poly.entity_id
_entity_poly.type
_entity_poly.pdbx_seq_one_letter_code
_entity_poly.pdbx_strand_id
1 'polypeptide(L)'
;VFCDTGEELPETYEYLDRLETVLGKKIVRLNPERPFRHYLEIYRGVLPDARTRWCTRKLKIEPFERFIGEDPVYNYIGIRADEPHRKGYITAKYPFIEEGITKADVMRILEESGIGLPAYYEWRSRSGCYFCFFQQRIEWVGLSRKHPEKFQQALEMEKEDSETGERYTWVAGESLKELTDPKRIHEIEKSFQRRVASTGSIAPNTPLAKVFSLDDNDDEGNESCLICHL
;
A
#
# COMPACT_ATOMS: atom_id res chain seq x y z
N VAL A 1 -11.09 -12.48 -3.30
CA VAL A 1 -11.29 -11.35 -4.24
C VAL A 1 -10.09 -10.42 -4.15
N PHE A 2 -9.61 -9.94 -5.27
CA PHE A 2 -8.54 -8.93 -5.38
C PHE A 2 -9.04 -7.76 -6.25
N CYS A 3 -9.00 -6.54 -5.72
CA CYS A 3 -9.33 -5.35 -6.50
C CYS A 3 -8.10 -4.91 -7.30
N ASP A 4 -8.04 -5.34 -8.55
CA ASP A 4 -6.94 -5.04 -9.46
C ASP A 4 -7.11 -3.63 -10.04
N THR A 5 -6.30 -2.70 -9.57
CA THR A 5 -6.34 -1.31 -10.05
C THR A 5 -5.61 -1.12 -11.39
N GLY A 6 -4.86 -2.13 -11.85
CA GLY A 6 -3.95 -2.04 -12.99
C GLY A 6 -2.65 -1.27 -12.70
N GLU A 7 -2.46 -0.83 -11.45
CA GLU A 7 -1.34 0.02 -11.03
C GLU A 7 -0.49 -0.67 -9.94
N GLU A 8 -0.61 -2.00 -9.85
CA GLU A 8 0.19 -2.80 -8.92
C GLU A 8 1.61 -3.05 -9.48
N LEU A 9 2.53 -3.44 -8.61
CA LEU A 9 3.85 -3.89 -9.02
C LEU A 9 3.77 -5.29 -9.66
N PRO A 10 4.65 -5.63 -10.62
CA PRO A 10 4.69 -6.99 -11.22
C PRO A 10 4.74 -8.10 -10.17
N GLU A 11 5.52 -7.92 -9.12
CA GLU A 11 5.68 -8.87 -8.03
C GLU A 11 4.38 -9.16 -7.27
N THR A 12 3.41 -8.22 -7.33
CA THR A 12 2.07 -8.45 -6.76
C THR A 12 1.33 -9.52 -7.55
N TYR A 13 1.36 -9.44 -8.88
CA TYR A 13 0.71 -10.42 -9.75
C TYR A 13 1.37 -11.79 -9.66
N GLU A 14 2.70 -11.84 -9.64
CA GLU A 14 3.45 -13.09 -9.43
C GLU A 14 3.10 -13.74 -8.09
N TYR A 15 2.94 -12.94 -7.06
CA TYR A 15 2.56 -13.43 -5.74
C TYR A 15 1.12 -13.96 -5.71
N LEU A 16 0.18 -13.29 -6.38
CA LEU A 16 -1.20 -13.77 -6.52
C LEU A 16 -1.26 -15.12 -7.24
N ASP A 17 -0.49 -15.29 -8.32
CA ASP A 17 -0.42 -16.55 -9.07
C ASP A 17 0.16 -17.68 -8.20
N ARG A 18 1.17 -17.36 -7.38
CA ARG A 18 1.71 -18.29 -6.38
C ARG A 18 0.66 -18.68 -5.34
N LEU A 19 -0.08 -17.70 -4.80
CA LEU A 19 -1.17 -17.94 -3.86
C LEU A 19 -2.25 -18.86 -4.47
N GLU A 20 -2.68 -18.62 -5.70
CA GLU A 20 -3.64 -19.46 -6.38
C GLU A 20 -3.15 -20.90 -6.48
N THR A 21 -1.87 -21.09 -6.80
CA THR A 21 -1.25 -22.42 -6.91
C THR A 21 -1.24 -23.15 -5.57
N VAL A 22 -0.80 -22.49 -4.50
CA VAL A 22 -0.70 -23.10 -3.17
C VAL A 22 -2.08 -23.37 -2.57
N LEU A 23 -3.03 -22.47 -2.74
CA LEU A 23 -4.38 -22.63 -2.20
C LEU A 23 -5.28 -23.53 -3.05
N GLY A 24 -4.89 -23.84 -4.29
CA GLY A 24 -5.72 -24.58 -5.24
C GLY A 24 -7.02 -23.86 -5.58
N LYS A 25 -7.06 -22.53 -5.45
CA LYS A 25 -8.24 -21.70 -5.65
C LYS A 25 -7.91 -20.47 -6.48
N LYS A 26 -8.77 -20.16 -7.43
CA LYS A 26 -8.67 -18.94 -8.22
C LYS A 26 -9.05 -17.71 -7.40
N ILE A 27 -8.28 -16.64 -7.55
CA ILE A 27 -8.56 -15.32 -6.98
C ILE A 27 -9.37 -14.53 -7.99
N VAL A 28 -10.58 -14.17 -7.64
CA VAL A 28 -11.41 -13.29 -8.48
C VAL A 28 -10.76 -11.92 -8.52
N ARG A 29 -10.40 -11.47 -9.72
CA ARG A 29 -9.79 -10.14 -9.95
C ARG A 29 -10.89 -9.18 -10.40
N LEU A 30 -11.09 -8.11 -9.64
CA LEU A 30 -12.09 -7.07 -9.93
C LEU A 30 -11.37 -5.85 -10.49
N ASN A 31 -11.66 -5.53 -11.75
CA ASN A 31 -11.09 -4.38 -12.41
C ASN A 31 -12.06 -3.18 -12.34
N PRO A 32 -11.57 -1.95 -12.19
CA PRO A 32 -12.39 -0.76 -12.29
C PRO A 32 -12.88 -0.57 -13.74
N GLU A 33 -14.01 0.11 -13.92
CA GLU A 33 -14.53 0.43 -15.27
C GLU A 33 -13.58 1.30 -16.09
N ARG A 34 -12.83 2.14 -15.39
CA ARG A 34 -11.90 3.09 -15.98
C ARG A 34 -10.57 3.06 -15.22
N PRO A 35 -9.43 3.24 -15.90
CA PRO A 35 -8.12 3.24 -15.28
C PRO A 35 -7.93 4.46 -14.37
N PHE A 36 -6.93 4.40 -13.50
CA PHE A 36 -6.58 5.48 -12.58
C PHE A 36 -6.43 6.84 -13.28
N ARG A 37 -5.74 6.88 -14.43
CA ARG A 37 -5.48 8.11 -15.19
C ARG A 37 -6.76 8.80 -15.64
N HIS A 38 -7.79 8.04 -16.02
CA HIS A 38 -9.08 8.60 -16.37
C HIS A 38 -9.73 9.37 -15.21
N TYR A 39 -9.69 8.81 -14.01
CA TYR A 39 -10.20 9.51 -12.83
C TYR A 39 -9.32 10.71 -12.44
N LEU A 40 -8.01 10.59 -12.58
CA LEU A 40 -7.10 11.72 -12.37
C LEU A 40 -7.45 12.91 -13.27
N GLU A 41 -7.79 12.67 -14.53
CA GLU A 41 -8.26 13.71 -15.46
C GLU A 41 -9.60 14.32 -15.00
N ILE A 42 -10.57 13.48 -14.59
CA ILE A 42 -11.87 13.96 -14.07
C ILE A 42 -11.65 14.86 -12.84
N TYR A 43 -10.74 14.50 -11.96
CA TYR A 43 -10.36 15.28 -10.79
C TYR A 43 -9.33 16.38 -11.11
N ARG A 44 -9.17 16.75 -12.39
CA ARG A 44 -8.30 17.84 -12.87
C ARG A 44 -6.84 17.72 -12.42
N GLY A 45 -6.37 16.49 -12.24
CA GLY A 45 -5.02 16.19 -11.78
C GLY A 45 -4.80 16.33 -10.28
N VAL A 46 -5.87 16.49 -9.48
CA VAL A 46 -5.78 16.42 -8.01
C VAL A 46 -5.47 14.98 -7.62
N LEU A 47 -4.27 14.79 -7.07
CA LEU A 47 -3.85 13.48 -6.60
C LEU A 47 -4.67 13.05 -5.37
N PRO A 48 -4.91 11.75 -5.20
CA PRO A 48 -5.56 11.27 -3.98
C PRO A 48 -4.63 11.42 -2.78
N ASP A 49 -5.22 11.75 -1.65
CA ASP A 49 -4.55 11.85 -0.36
C ASP A 49 -5.38 11.15 0.73
N ALA A 50 -4.96 11.25 1.99
CA ALA A 50 -5.66 10.65 3.12
C ALA A 50 -7.09 11.18 3.32
N ARG A 51 -7.41 12.38 2.83
CA ARG A 51 -8.72 13.04 2.95
C ARG A 51 -9.62 12.76 1.75
N THR A 52 -9.06 12.86 0.54
CA THR A 52 -9.82 12.81 -0.73
C THR A 52 -9.81 11.46 -1.40
N ARG A 53 -9.54 10.40 -0.76
CA ARG A 53 -9.38 8.99 -1.15
C ARG A 53 -10.27 8.48 -2.31
N TRP A 54 -10.41 9.28 -3.37
CA TRP A 54 -11.23 8.97 -4.53
C TRP A 54 -10.75 7.68 -5.25
N CYS A 55 -9.44 7.41 -5.21
CA CYS A 55 -8.88 6.19 -5.80
C CYS A 55 -9.43 4.92 -5.12
N THR A 56 -9.55 4.94 -3.78
CA THR A 56 -10.14 3.82 -3.03
C THR A 56 -11.59 3.58 -3.46
N ARG A 57 -12.38 4.66 -3.53
CA ARG A 57 -13.80 4.54 -3.93
C ARG A 57 -13.94 4.03 -5.34
N LYS A 58 -13.26 4.65 -6.31
CA LYS A 58 -13.43 4.38 -7.74
C LYS A 58 -12.80 3.06 -8.20
N LEU A 59 -11.64 2.71 -7.64
CA LEU A 59 -10.88 1.57 -8.12
C LEU A 59 -11.07 0.29 -7.28
N LYS A 60 -11.65 0.40 -6.08
CA LYS A 60 -11.80 -0.74 -5.18
C LYS A 60 -13.23 -0.92 -4.69
N ILE A 61 -13.81 0.11 -4.04
CA ILE A 61 -15.15 -0.03 -3.43
C ILE A 61 -16.21 -0.24 -4.50
N GLU A 62 -16.29 0.63 -5.51
CA GLU A 62 -17.32 0.52 -6.56
C GLU A 62 -17.23 -0.81 -7.35
N PRO A 63 -16.04 -1.32 -7.77
CA PRO A 63 -15.93 -2.66 -8.34
C PRO A 63 -16.38 -3.77 -7.40
N PHE A 64 -16.05 -3.67 -6.12
CA PHE A 64 -16.46 -4.65 -5.12
C PHE A 64 -17.97 -4.63 -4.88
N GLU A 65 -18.59 -3.47 -4.73
CA GLU A 65 -20.04 -3.30 -4.59
C GLU A 65 -20.80 -3.89 -5.78
N ARG A 66 -20.29 -3.67 -7.00
CA ARG A 66 -20.89 -4.30 -8.21
C ARG A 66 -20.77 -5.82 -8.22
N PHE A 67 -19.64 -6.33 -7.72
CA PHE A 67 -19.41 -7.78 -7.65
C PHE A 67 -20.36 -8.47 -6.66
N ILE A 68 -20.59 -7.88 -5.49
CA ILE A 68 -21.51 -8.46 -4.50
C ILE A 68 -22.97 -8.23 -4.84
N GLY A 69 -23.30 -7.14 -5.60
CA GLY A 69 -24.69 -6.81 -5.95
C GLY A 69 -25.56 -6.62 -4.71
N GLU A 70 -26.77 -7.18 -4.77
CA GLU A 70 -27.75 -7.17 -3.67
C GLU A 70 -27.72 -8.44 -2.83
N ASP A 71 -26.78 -9.35 -3.11
CA ASP A 71 -26.72 -10.63 -2.39
C ASP A 71 -26.29 -10.43 -0.94
N PRO A 72 -26.89 -11.14 0.01
CA PRO A 72 -26.41 -11.15 1.39
C PRO A 72 -25.08 -11.90 1.47
N VAL A 73 -24.00 -11.18 1.70
CA VAL A 73 -22.65 -11.75 1.74
C VAL A 73 -21.99 -11.58 3.12
N TYR A 74 -21.18 -12.55 3.49
CA TYR A 74 -20.23 -12.40 4.59
C TYR A 74 -18.88 -11.96 4.01
N ASN A 75 -18.43 -10.78 4.39
CA ASN A 75 -17.12 -10.28 4.01
C ASN A 75 -16.10 -10.59 5.12
N TYR A 76 -15.12 -11.44 4.80
CA TYR A 76 -14.04 -11.77 5.73
C TYR A 76 -12.85 -10.84 5.45
N ILE A 77 -12.50 -10.03 6.44
CA ILE A 77 -11.42 -9.04 6.33
C ILE A 77 -10.28 -9.44 7.25
N GLY A 78 -9.06 -9.52 6.70
CA GLY A 78 -7.85 -9.93 7.39
C GLY A 78 -7.23 -8.83 8.27
N ILE A 79 -8.05 -8.08 9.03
CA ILE A 79 -7.53 -7.15 10.04
C ILE A 79 -7.01 -7.98 11.21
N ARG A 80 -5.74 -7.75 11.56
CA ARG A 80 -5.06 -8.50 12.60
C ARG A 80 -5.52 -8.07 14.00
N ALA A 81 -5.22 -8.91 14.99
CA ALA A 81 -5.57 -8.65 16.38
C ALA A 81 -4.88 -7.39 16.95
N ASP A 82 -3.69 -7.06 16.44
CA ASP A 82 -2.92 -5.87 16.80
C ASP A 82 -3.40 -4.58 16.08
N GLU A 83 -4.42 -4.66 15.20
CA GLU A 83 -5.01 -3.51 14.49
C GLU A 83 -6.54 -3.37 14.72
N PRO A 84 -7.08 -3.53 15.92
CA PRO A 84 -8.53 -3.55 16.15
C PRO A 84 -9.24 -2.23 15.85
N HIS A 85 -8.51 -1.11 15.89
CA HIS A 85 -9.00 0.23 15.55
C HIS A 85 -9.35 0.39 14.07
N ARG A 86 -8.90 -0.52 13.20
CA ARG A 86 -9.15 -0.49 11.76
C ARG A 86 -10.49 -1.08 11.33
N LYS A 87 -11.34 -1.50 12.27
CA LYS A 87 -12.68 -2.01 11.95
C LYS A 87 -13.52 -0.95 11.24
N GLY A 88 -14.02 -1.30 10.05
CA GLY A 88 -14.88 -0.44 9.24
C GLY A 88 -16.37 -0.60 9.57
N TYR A 89 -17.21 0.15 8.82
CA TYR A 89 -18.68 0.18 9.01
C TYR A 89 -19.44 -0.89 8.21
N ILE A 90 -18.73 -1.73 7.43
CA ILE A 90 -19.36 -2.80 6.64
C ILE A 90 -19.62 -4.01 7.54
N THR A 91 -20.74 -4.69 7.34
CA THR A 91 -21.00 -5.98 8.02
C THR A 91 -19.94 -6.99 7.59
N ALA A 92 -18.93 -7.15 8.42
CA ALA A 92 -17.76 -7.95 8.12
C ALA A 92 -17.44 -8.90 9.28
N LYS A 93 -16.80 -10.00 8.96
CA LYS A 93 -16.15 -10.91 9.91
C LYS A 93 -14.66 -10.61 9.95
N TYR A 94 -14.09 -10.63 11.13
CA TYR A 94 -12.68 -10.35 11.39
C TYR A 94 -12.00 -11.55 12.03
N PRO A 95 -11.77 -12.65 11.27
CA PRO A 95 -11.29 -13.90 11.85
C PRO A 95 -9.95 -13.75 12.55
N PHE A 96 -9.05 -12.92 12.06
CA PHE A 96 -7.75 -12.71 12.70
C PHE A 96 -7.87 -12.04 14.07
N ILE A 97 -8.84 -11.12 14.23
CA ILE A 97 -9.11 -10.52 15.54
C ILE A 97 -9.74 -11.56 16.47
N GLU A 98 -10.70 -12.34 15.95
CA GLU A 98 -11.42 -13.37 16.71
C GLU A 98 -10.47 -14.46 17.22
N GLU A 99 -9.48 -14.85 16.40
CA GLU A 99 -8.46 -15.88 16.70
C GLU A 99 -7.19 -15.31 17.37
N GLY A 100 -7.10 -14.00 17.58
CA GLY A 100 -5.93 -13.36 18.18
C GLY A 100 -4.68 -13.39 17.29
N ILE A 101 -4.82 -13.52 15.97
CA ILE A 101 -3.71 -13.60 15.01
C ILE A 101 -3.10 -12.20 14.84
N THR A 102 -1.83 -12.09 15.21
CA THR A 102 -1.02 -10.88 15.12
C THR A 102 -0.20 -10.86 13.83
N LYS A 103 0.51 -9.74 13.59
CA LYS A 103 1.45 -9.62 12.48
C LYS A 103 2.55 -10.68 12.52
N ALA A 104 3.07 -10.97 13.71
CA ALA A 104 4.09 -12.00 13.91
C ALA A 104 3.58 -13.39 13.50
N ASP A 105 2.31 -13.71 13.83
CA ASP A 105 1.69 -14.96 13.43
C ASP A 105 1.51 -15.04 11.92
N VAL A 106 1.05 -13.96 11.28
CA VAL A 106 0.92 -13.90 9.81
C VAL A 106 2.28 -14.15 9.14
N MET A 107 3.36 -13.50 9.60
CA MET A 107 4.70 -13.72 9.05
C MET A 107 5.15 -15.18 9.21
N ARG A 108 4.94 -15.76 10.40
CA ARG A 108 5.25 -17.17 10.68
C ARG A 108 4.45 -18.12 9.77
N ILE A 109 3.15 -17.90 9.62
CA ILE A 109 2.28 -18.70 8.75
C ILE A 109 2.76 -18.66 7.29
N LEU A 110 3.14 -17.49 6.78
CA LEU A 110 3.63 -17.34 5.41
C LEU A 110 4.97 -18.05 5.21
N GLU A 111 5.84 -18.01 6.20
CA GLU A 111 7.13 -18.73 6.18
C GLU A 111 6.93 -20.25 6.24
N GLU A 112 6.13 -20.74 7.19
CA GLU A 112 5.83 -22.19 7.38
C GLU A 112 5.09 -22.78 6.18
N SER A 113 4.23 -22.02 5.52
CA SER A 113 3.51 -22.45 4.32
C SER A 113 4.39 -22.52 3.06
N GLY A 114 5.61 -22.00 3.11
CA GLY A 114 6.50 -21.90 1.96
C GLY A 114 6.09 -20.84 0.92
N ILE A 115 5.02 -20.08 1.16
CA ILE A 115 4.60 -18.97 0.28
C ILE A 115 5.58 -17.81 0.39
N GLY A 116 6.02 -17.49 1.62
CA GLY A 116 6.89 -16.37 1.90
C GLY A 116 6.23 -15.01 1.65
N LEU A 117 7.04 -13.99 1.52
CA LEU A 117 6.60 -12.62 1.23
C LEU A 117 6.85 -12.27 -0.24
N PRO A 118 6.08 -11.36 -0.83
CA PRO A 118 6.42 -10.76 -2.12
C PRO A 118 7.78 -10.06 -2.09
N ALA A 119 8.52 -10.08 -3.20
CA ALA A 119 9.88 -9.53 -3.27
C ALA A 119 9.95 -8.03 -2.93
N TYR A 120 8.90 -7.27 -3.22
CA TYR A 120 8.89 -5.84 -2.88
C TYR A 120 8.95 -5.56 -1.38
N TYR A 121 8.67 -6.54 -0.50
CA TYR A 121 8.82 -6.35 0.95
C TYR A 121 10.28 -6.15 1.41
N GLU A 122 11.25 -6.35 0.53
CA GLU A 122 12.65 -5.97 0.79
C GLU A 122 12.82 -4.45 0.95
N TRP A 123 12.02 -3.65 0.23
CA TRP A 123 12.15 -2.20 0.17
C TRP A 123 10.82 -1.45 0.43
N ARG A 124 9.74 -2.15 0.66
CA ARG A 124 8.38 -1.62 0.88
C ARG A 124 7.71 -2.38 2.02
N SER A 125 6.89 -1.71 2.81
CA SER A 125 6.24 -2.29 3.99
C SER A 125 4.84 -2.83 3.74
N ARG A 126 4.23 -2.48 2.60
CA ARG A 126 2.83 -2.83 2.27
C ARG A 126 2.63 -3.12 0.79
N SER A 127 1.58 -3.86 0.47
CA SER A 127 1.06 -4.00 -0.90
C SER A 127 0.23 -2.77 -1.31
N GLY A 128 -0.09 -2.66 -2.60
CA GLY A 128 -0.94 -1.63 -3.19
C GLY A 128 -0.29 -0.98 -4.42
N CYS A 129 -0.99 -0.02 -5.04
CA CYS A 129 -0.51 0.69 -6.22
C CYS A 129 0.92 1.20 -6.02
N TYR A 130 1.73 1.20 -7.09
CA TYR A 130 3.13 1.64 -7.00
C TYR A 130 3.27 3.12 -6.60
N PHE A 131 2.25 3.94 -6.82
CA PHE A 131 2.18 5.36 -6.45
C PHE A 131 1.32 5.61 -5.18
N CYS A 132 1.09 4.64 -4.33
CA CYS A 132 0.21 4.84 -3.18
C CYS A 132 0.71 5.99 -2.30
N PHE A 133 -0.15 6.98 -2.03
CA PHE A 133 0.17 8.15 -1.20
C PHE A 133 0.47 7.81 0.27
N PHE A 134 0.14 6.59 0.71
CA PHE A 134 0.55 6.07 2.02
C PHE A 134 1.99 5.55 2.06
N GLN A 135 2.73 5.61 0.96
CA GLN A 135 4.14 5.22 0.97
C GLN A 135 4.97 6.18 1.81
N GLN A 136 5.89 5.62 2.58
CA GLN A 136 6.88 6.40 3.29
C GLN A 136 7.95 6.94 2.34
N ARG A 137 8.64 8.01 2.73
CA ARG A 137 9.72 8.61 1.91
C ARG A 137 10.78 7.60 1.49
N ILE A 138 11.17 6.70 2.42
CA ILE A 138 12.15 5.65 2.11
C ILE A 138 11.64 4.65 1.07
N GLU A 139 10.33 4.39 1.01
CA GLU A 139 9.72 3.50 0.01
C GLU A 139 9.70 4.15 -1.38
N TRP A 140 9.52 5.48 -1.46
CA TRP A 140 9.68 6.22 -2.71
C TRP A 140 11.12 6.17 -3.23
N VAL A 141 12.12 6.26 -2.34
CA VAL A 141 13.53 6.02 -2.68
C VAL A 141 13.73 4.59 -3.18
N GLY A 142 13.10 3.61 -2.52
CA GLY A 142 13.09 2.22 -2.97
C GLY A 142 12.50 2.06 -4.37
N LEU A 143 11.34 2.65 -4.63
CA LEU A 143 10.68 2.62 -5.95
C LEU A 143 11.55 3.24 -7.04
N SER A 144 12.21 4.38 -6.78
CA SER A 144 13.07 5.04 -7.76
C SER A 144 14.27 4.17 -8.18
N ARG A 145 14.73 3.28 -7.32
CA ARG A 145 15.87 2.38 -7.58
C ARG A 145 15.47 1.05 -8.20
N LYS A 146 14.36 0.48 -7.74
CA LYS A 146 13.92 -0.87 -8.14
C LYS A 146 13.02 -0.84 -9.38
N HIS A 147 12.20 0.20 -9.52
CA HIS A 147 11.26 0.38 -10.63
C HIS A 147 11.32 1.83 -11.15
N PRO A 148 12.44 2.27 -11.76
CA PRO A 148 12.63 3.66 -12.19
C PRO A 148 11.57 4.13 -13.19
N GLU A 149 11.06 3.23 -14.06
CA GLU A 149 9.99 3.55 -14.99
C GLU A 149 8.65 3.82 -14.28
N LYS A 150 8.33 3.08 -13.22
CA LYS A 150 7.14 3.31 -12.40
C LYS A 150 7.27 4.59 -11.58
N PHE A 151 8.45 4.84 -11.06
CA PHE A 151 8.75 6.09 -10.38
C PHE A 151 8.57 7.30 -11.31
N GLN A 152 9.08 7.22 -12.55
CA GLN A 152 8.92 8.25 -13.55
C GLN A 152 7.43 8.49 -13.90
N GLN A 153 6.65 7.42 -14.04
CA GLN A 153 5.20 7.51 -14.25
C GLN A 153 4.48 8.22 -13.08
N ALA A 154 4.89 7.95 -11.84
CA ALA A 154 4.35 8.64 -10.68
C ALA A 154 4.73 10.12 -10.66
N LEU A 155 5.97 10.45 -10.99
CA LEU A 155 6.47 11.82 -11.07
C LEU A 155 5.69 12.65 -12.10
N GLU A 156 5.37 12.06 -13.27
CA GLU A 156 4.59 12.72 -14.33
C GLU A 156 3.13 13.02 -13.93
N MET A 157 2.63 12.40 -12.89
CA MET A 157 1.29 12.69 -12.35
C MET A 157 1.29 13.91 -11.42
N GLU A 158 2.46 14.29 -10.87
CA GLU A 158 2.58 15.51 -10.06
C GLU A 158 2.47 16.74 -10.95
N LYS A 159 1.82 17.75 -10.44
CA LYS A 159 1.74 19.05 -11.13
C LYS A 159 1.72 20.21 -10.15
N GLU A 160 2.02 21.38 -10.68
CA GLU A 160 1.84 22.65 -10.03
C GLU A 160 0.82 23.47 -10.84
N ASP A 161 -0.17 24.02 -10.17
CA ASP A 161 -1.13 24.92 -10.78
C ASP A 161 -0.46 26.28 -11.00
N SER A 162 -0.36 26.69 -12.26
CA SER A 162 0.36 27.90 -12.65
C SER A 162 -0.35 29.20 -12.21
N GLU A 163 -1.65 29.14 -11.91
CA GLU A 163 -2.43 30.33 -11.52
C GLU A 163 -2.42 30.50 -9.99
N THR A 164 -2.57 29.40 -9.26
CA THR A 164 -2.67 29.41 -7.80
C THR A 164 -1.35 29.11 -7.09
N GLY A 165 -0.37 28.50 -7.78
CA GLY A 165 0.85 27.98 -7.19
C GLY A 165 0.62 26.74 -6.32
N GLU A 166 -0.57 26.13 -6.37
CA GLU A 166 -0.90 24.95 -5.61
C GLU A 166 -0.18 23.73 -6.21
N ARG A 167 0.48 22.95 -5.35
CA ARG A 167 1.25 21.78 -5.76
C ARG A 167 0.50 20.52 -5.40
N TYR A 168 0.24 19.68 -6.41
CA TYR A 168 -0.34 18.36 -6.27
C TYR A 168 0.77 17.33 -6.30
N THR A 169 1.20 16.90 -5.12
CA THR A 169 2.35 15.99 -4.91
C THR A 169 1.93 14.74 -4.12
N TRP A 170 2.61 13.62 -4.35
CA TRP A 170 2.34 12.37 -3.62
C TRP A 170 2.74 12.43 -2.14
N VAL A 171 3.76 13.23 -1.85
CA VAL A 171 4.25 13.46 -0.50
C VAL A 171 3.89 14.88 -0.10
N ALA A 172 3.25 15.06 1.04
CA ALA A 172 2.86 16.37 1.51
C ALA A 172 4.06 17.32 1.60
N GLY A 173 3.95 18.46 0.90
CA GLY A 173 4.96 19.53 0.91
C GLY A 173 6.24 19.26 0.13
N GLU A 174 6.38 18.10 -0.55
CA GLU A 174 7.61 17.71 -1.25
C GLU A 174 7.26 16.93 -2.53
N SER A 175 7.80 17.34 -3.68
CA SER A 175 7.64 16.59 -4.92
C SER A 175 8.57 15.38 -4.99
N LEU A 176 8.23 14.38 -5.81
CA LEU A 176 9.11 13.23 -6.03
C LEU A 176 10.45 13.65 -6.63
N LYS A 177 10.48 14.73 -7.43
CA LYS A 177 11.73 15.29 -7.97
C LYS A 177 12.62 15.83 -6.85
N GLU A 178 12.07 16.57 -5.89
CA GLU A 178 12.80 17.07 -4.72
C GLU A 178 13.26 15.93 -3.83
N LEU A 179 12.39 14.95 -3.61
CA LEU A 179 12.68 13.76 -2.79
C LEU A 179 13.87 12.96 -3.33
N THR A 180 14.08 12.92 -4.66
CA THR A 180 15.20 12.19 -5.29
C THR A 180 16.47 13.01 -5.46
N ASP A 181 16.55 14.23 -4.94
CA ASP A 181 17.84 14.93 -4.82
C ASP A 181 18.81 14.09 -3.95
N PRO A 182 20.08 13.92 -4.37
CA PRO A 182 21.04 13.08 -3.66
C PRO A 182 21.24 13.44 -2.19
N LYS A 183 21.20 14.72 -1.84
CA LYS A 183 21.29 15.18 -0.45
C LYS A 183 20.04 14.76 0.33
N ARG A 184 18.87 14.93 -0.29
CA ARG A 184 17.59 14.58 0.29
C ARG A 184 17.46 13.07 0.52
N ILE A 185 17.86 12.25 -0.44
CA ILE A 185 17.95 10.79 -0.28
C ILE A 185 18.80 10.42 0.94
N HIS A 186 19.99 11.03 1.06
CA HIS A 186 20.85 10.77 2.19
C HIS A 186 20.21 11.13 3.55
N GLU A 187 19.49 12.24 3.62
CA GLU A 187 18.74 12.65 4.81
C GLU A 187 17.63 11.64 5.16
N ILE A 188 16.87 11.20 4.17
CA ILE A 188 15.80 10.20 4.33
C ILE A 188 16.39 8.89 4.86
N GLU A 189 17.44 8.38 4.24
CA GLU A 189 18.12 7.15 4.66
C GLU A 189 18.69 7.25 6.07
N LYS A 190 19.34 8.36 6.39
CA LYS A 190 19.87 8.62 7.71
C LYS A 190 18.79 8.71 8.79
N SER A 191 17.67 9.38 8.47
CA SER A 191 16.51 9.47 9.37
C SER A 191 15.91 8.08 9.60
N PHE A 192 15.73 7.31 8.53
CA PHE A 192 15.28 5.94 8.60
C PHE A 192 16.20 5.05 9.45
N GLN A 193 17.52 5.10 9.23
CA GLN A 193 18.49 4.33 10.00
C GLN A 193 18.47 4.69 11.51
N ARG A 194 18.30 5.97 11.85
CA ARG A 194 18.16 6.41 13.26
C ARG A 194 16.91 5.81 13.91
N ARG A 195 15.78 5.83 13.19
CA ARG A 195 14.53 5.25 13.65
C ARG A 195 14.66 3.74 13.88
N VAL A 196 15.24 3.03 12.91
CA VAL A 196 15.55 1.60 13.03
C VAL A 196 16.46 1.31 14.22
N ALA A 197 17.48 2.11 14.44
CA ALA A 197 18.40 1.95 15.58
C ALA A 197 17.73 2.22 16.95
N SER A 198 16.72 3.09 17.00
CA SER A 198 15.97 3.37 18.24
C SER A 198 15.01 2.24 18.62
N THR A 199 14.59 1.42 17.66
CA THR A 199 13.63 0.32 17.85
C THR A 199 14.29 -0.99 18.29
N GLY A 200 15.60 -1.01 18.51
CA GLY A 200 16.37 -2.19 18.93
C GLY A 200 17.31 -2.72 17.84
N SER A 201 18.15 -3.68 18.20
CA SER A 201 19.16 -4.23 17.27
C SER A 201 18.51 -4.97 16.11
N ILE A 202 18.45 -4.32 14.96
CA ILE A 202 17.98 -4.92 13.71
C ILE A 202 19.20 -5.35 12.89
N ALA A 203 19.19 -6.60 12.44
CA ALA A 203 20.26 -7.13 11.60
C ALA A 203 20.38 -6.36 10.28
N PRO A 204 21.60 -6.15 9.74
CA PRO A 204 21.77 -5.63 8.38
C PRO A 204 20.97 -6.46 7.38
N ASN A 205 20.36 -5.78 6.40
CA ASN A 205 19.51 -6.40 5.37
C ASN A 205 18.17 -6.98 5.85
N THR A 206 17.70 -6.60 7.04
CA THR A 206 16.34 -6.95 7.47
C THR A 206 15.31 -6.31 6.53
N PRO A 207 14.34 -7.09 5.97
CA PRO A 207 13.30 -6.55 5.11
C PRO A 207 12.53 -5.40 5.77
N LEU A 208 12.22 -4.35 5.02
CA LEU A 208 11.50 -3.17 5.53
C LEU A 208 10.19 -3.53 6.22
N ALA A 209 9.48 -4.54 5.74
CA ALA A 209 8.28 -5.04 6.40
C ALA A 209 8.53 -5.48 7.86
N LYS A 210 9.69 -6.09 8.15
CA LYS A 210 10.07 -6.45 9.52
C LYS A 210 10.51 -5.23 10.32
N VAL A 211 11.22 -4.30 9.70
CA VAL A 211 11.65 -3.05 10.32
C VAL A 211 10.45 -2.23 10.77
N PHE A 212 9.50 -2.00 9.89
CA PHE A 212 8.27 -1.28 10.21
C PHE A 212 7.31 -2.04 11.15
N SER A 213 7.51 -3.32 11.36
CA SER A 213 6.75 -4.06 12.38
C SER A 213 7.21 -3.80 13.80
N LEU A 214 8.41 -3.25 13.98
CA LEU A 214 8.96 -2.89 15.28
C LEU A 214 8.60 -1.46 15.69
N ASP A 215 8.06 -0.67 14.76
CA ASP A 215 7.80 0.77 14.91
C ASP A 215 6.29 1.05 14.85
N ASP A 216 5.49 0.30 15.63
CA ASP A 216 4.03 0.46 15.68
C ASP A 216 3.56 1.79 16.32
N ASN A 217 4.50 2.68 16.71
CA ASN A 217 4.19 3.94 17.39
C ASN A 217 4.14 5.19 16.50
N ASP A 218 4.44 5.10 15.21
CA ASP A 218 4.45 6.26 14.29
C ASP A 218 3.16 6.35 13.44
N ASP A 219 2.00 6.23 14.08
CA ASP A 219 0.69 6.51 13.46
C ASP A 219 0.30 8.01 13.61
N GLU A 220 1.27 8.93 13.59
CA GLU A 220 0.95 10.35 13.44
C GLU A 220 0.41 10.61 12.02
N GLY A 221 -0.89 10.40 11.85
CA GLY A 221 -1.68 10.82 10.69
C GLY A 221 -1.82 9.81 9.55
N ASN A 222 -1.39 8.58 9.71
CA ASN A 222 -1.49 7.58 8.65
C ASN A 222 -2.65 6.59 8.92
N GLU A 223 -3.89 7.08 8.82
CA GLU A 223 -5.05 6.19 8.70
C GLU A 223 -4.87 5.30 7.46
N SER A 224 -4.26 4.14 7.65
CA SER A 224 -4.06 3.17 6.57
C SER A 224 -5.41 2.79 5.96
N CYS A 225 -5.44 2.73 4.64
CA CYS A 225 -6.65 2.39 3.90
C CYS A 225 -7.14 1.00 4.28
N LEU A 226 -8.26 0.90 5.00
CA LEU A 226 -8.93 -0.35 5.35
C LEU A 226 -9.21 -1.26 4.14
N ILE A 227 -9.32 -0.69 2.96
CA ILE A 227 -9.70 -1.37 1.72
C ILE A 227 -8.47 -1.67 0.84
N CYS A 228 -7.28 -1.17 1.15
CA CYS A 228 -6.06 -1.49 0.41
C CYS A 228 -5.59 -2.95 0.61
N HIS A 229 -6.25 -3.70 1.47
CA HIS A 229 -5.97 -5.11 1.77
C HIS A 229 -7.08 -6.08 1.36
N LEU A 230 -8.09 -5.58 0.62
CA LEU A 230 -9.09 -6.42 -0.04
C LEU A 230 -8.59 -6.92 -1.38
#